data_d7cf3668e739c4caa92ec64aa51076d9
#
_entry.id   d7cf3668e739c4caa92ec64aa51076d9
#
_cell.length_a   1.000
_cell.length_b   1.000
_cell.length_c   1.000
_cell.angle_alpha   90.00
_cell.angle_beta   90.00
_cell.angle_gamma   90.00
#
_symmetry.space_group_name_H-M   'P 1'
#
loop_
_entity.id
_entity.type
_entity.pdbx_description
1 polymer ?
#
loop_
_entity_poly.entity_id
_entity_poly.type
_entity_poly.pdbx_seq_one_letter_code
_entity_poly.pdbx_strand_id
1 'polypeptide(L)'
;MALGTIHALRLLHRTFRHHSPTQRLHILGRFLSVPFLRTLDAVPNGAHVLDIGAGHGTFERLIAEERGAMVVALEPDLRKTLAAYKHPSVRFVAGFDDCIRGSFDAVVLYDVLYRIPPAERDELFQRVQARVKPGGTFVLKDIDPSSRVRDHWNKLQENIADKIGLSLGQRFDSDSIGAISDRMTRAGFTGLQWKRIGFGYPHAHILYTARRA
;
A
#
# COMPACT_ATOMS: atom_id res chain seq x y z
N MET A 1 2.59 15.03 17.55
CA MET A 1 3.76 15.34 16.68
C MET A 1 3.79 14.29 15.59
N ALA A 2 3.94 14.67 14.34
CA ALA A 2 4.02 13.69 13.23
C ALA A 2 5.28 12.83 13.36
N LEU A 3 5.15 11.54 13.00
CA LEU A 3 6.24 10.55 13.05
C LEU A 3 7.42 11.00 12.17
N GLY A 4 8.53 11.34 12.79
CA GLY A 4 9.73 11.76 12.05
C GLY A 4 10.48 10.58 11.43
N THR A 5 11.20 10.83 10.32
CA THR A 5 11.94 9.79 9.56
C THR A 5 12.89 8.96 10.44
N ILE A 6 13.63 9.60 11.35
CA ILE A 6 14.58 8.90 12.25
C ILE A 6 13.84 7.97 13.20
N HIS A 7 12.71 8.42 13.75
CA HIS A 7 11.89 7.59 14.63
C HIS A 7 11.31 6.40 13.87
N ALA A 8 10.75 6.63 12.69
CA ALA A 8 10.23 5.57 11.82
C ALA A 8 11.31 4.54 11.45
N LEU A 9 12.52 4.98 11.09
CA LEU A 9 13.64 4.07 10.82
C LEU A 9 14.01 3.20 12.03
N ARG A 10 14.08 3.78 13.23
CA ARG A 10 14.35 3.03 14.47
C ARG A 10 13.22 2.03 14.76
N LEU A 11 11.98 2.43 14.57
CA LEU A 11 10.81 1.58 14.73
C LEU A 11 10.88 0.37 13.78
N LEU A 12 11.07 0.61 12.50
CA LEU A 12 11.16 -0.44 11.48
C LEU A 12 12.37 -1.34 11.70
N HIS A 13 13.53 -0.78 12.06
CA HIS A 13 14.72 -1.57 12.38
C HIS A 13 14.45 -2.56 13.55
N ARG A 14 13.76 -2.13 14.60
CA ARG A 14 13.38 -3.00 15.72
C ARG A 14 12.33 -4.03 15.31
N THR A 15 11.32 -3.62 14.55
CA THR A 15 10.23 -4.49 14.09
C THR A 15 10.76 -5.65 13.24
N PHE A 16 11.66 -5.37 12.31
CA PHE A 16 12.19 -6.34 11.35
C PHE A 16 13.53 -6.96 11.77
N ARG A 17 13.93 -6.85 13.03
CA ARG A 17 15.24 -7.33 13.52
C ARG A 17 15.48 -8.82 13.28
N HIS A 18 14.44 -9.64 13.22
CA HIS A 18 14.52 -11.09 13.01
C HIS A 18 14.51 -11.51 11.53
N HIS A 19 14.32 -10.58 10.60
CA HIS A 19 14.44 -10.84 9.17
C HIS A 19 15.90 -10.96 8.76
N SER A 20 16.16 -11.66 7.64
CA SER A 20 17.50 -11.75 7.08
C SER A 20 18.07 -10.36 6.75
N PRO A 21 19.39 -10.16 6.74
CA PRO A 21 20.00 -8.89 6.38
C PRO A 21 19.53 -8.34 5.03
N THR A 22 19.35 -9.21 4.04
CA THR A 22 18.85 -8.83 2.70
C THR A 22 17.42 -8.33 2.74
N GLN A 23 16.53 -9.01 3.47
CA GLN A 23 15.15 -8.57 3.64
C GLN A 23 15.09 -7.23 4.40
N ARG A 24 15.88 -7.07 5.44
CA ARG A 24 15.96 -5.80 6.20
C ARG A 24 16.43 -4.65 5.32
N LEU A 25 17.48 -4.88 4.52
CA LEU A 25 17.96 -3.88 3.57
C LEU A 25 16.88 -3.50 2.56
N HIS A 26 16.16 -4.48 2.02
CA HIS A 26 15.05 -4.25 1.10
C HIS A 26 13.92 -3.43 1.77
N ILE A 27 13.49 -3.79 2.98
CA ILE A 27 12.41 -3.11 3.70
C ILE A 27 12.79 -1.66 4.03
N LEU A 28 14.00 -1.43 4.56
CA LEU A 28 14.47 -0.08 4.90
C LEU A 28 14.75 0.76 3.64
N GLY A 29 15.29 0.15 2.59
CA GLY A 29 15.48 0.79 1.30
C GLY A 29 14.13 1.22 0.69
N ARG A 30 13.11 0.35 0.75
CA ARG A 30 11.75 0.70 0.32
C ARG A 30 11.15 1.83 1.16
N PHE A 31 11.34 1.81 2.47
CA PHE A 31 10.88 2.91 3.33
C PHE A 31 11.50 4.26 2.92
N LEU A 32 12.77 4.29 2.57
CA LEU A 32 13.47 5.51 2.14
C LEU A 32 13.09 5.95 0.71
N SER A 33 12.68 5.01 -0.16
CA SER A 33 12.33 5.29 -1.57
C SER A 33 10.83 5.52 -1.81
N VAL A 34 9.97 5.27 -0.82
CA VAL A 34 8.51 5.41 -0.90
C VAL A 34 8.02 6.39 0.17
N PRO A 35 7.16 7.37 -0.18
CA PRO A 35 6.74 8.44 0.72
C PRO A 35 5.70 8.00 1.76
N PHE A 36 5.93 6.91 2.49
CA PHE A 36 4.98 6.37 3.48
C PHE A 36 4.53 7.44 4.49
N LEU A 37 5.47 8.22 5.04
CA LEU A 37 5.15 9.21 6.06
C LEU A 37 4.22 10.34 5.56
N ARG A 38 4.20 10.60 4.24
CA ARG A 38 3.32 11.61 3.63
C ARG A 38 1.89 11.13 3.44
N THR A 39 1.63 9.87 3.75
CA THR A 39 0.33 9.23 3.52
C THR A 39 -0.38 8.81 4.80
N LEU A 40 0.32 8.90 5.95
CA LEU A 40 -0.22 8.47 7.23
C LEU A 40 -1.51 9.22 7.60
N ASP A 41 -1.57 10.53 7.29
CA ASP A 41 -2.73 11.37 7.59
C ASP A 41 -3.98 11.02 6.78
N ALA A 42 -3.85 10.25 5.71
CA ALA A 42 -4.98 9.75 4.95
C ALA A 42 -5.75 8.64 5.70
N VAL A 43 -5.13 8.03 6.72
CA VAL A 43 -5.77 7.02 7.58
C VAL A 43 -6.31 7.71 8.83
N PRO A 44 -7.61 7.56 9.16
CA PRO A 44 -8.19 8.13 10.38
C PRO A 44 -7.54 7.58 11.65
N ASN A 45 -7.49 8.38 12.71
CA ASN A 45 -6.98 7.94 14.02
C ASN A 45 -7.87 6.84 14.60
N GLY A 46 -7.26 5.80 15.17
CA GLY A 46 -7.96 4.68 15.80
C GLY A 46 -8.75 3.80 14.82
N ALA A 47 -8.58 3.99 13.51
CA ALA A 47 -9.34 3.30 12.49
C ALA A 47 -9.09 1.78 12.49
N HIS A 48 -10.14 1.02 12.20
CA HIS A 48 -10.03 -0.37 11.78
C HIS A 48 -9.76 -0.40 10.27
N VAL A 49 -8.58 -0.85 9.88
CA VAL A 49 -8.04 -0.74 8.52
C VAL A 49 -7.88 -2.11 7.87
N LEU A 50 -8.31 -2.24 6.62
CA LEU A 50 -7.89 -3.34 5.74
C LEU A 50 -6.81 -2.82 4.79
N ASP A 51 -5.65 -3.45 4.79
CA ASP A 51 -4.61 -3.22 3.80
C ASP A 51 -4.54 -4.41 2.83
N ILE A 52 -4.76 -4.14 1.55
CA ILE A 52 -4.76 -5.14 0.48
C ILE A 52 -3.41 -5.09 -0.24
N GLY A 53 -2.62 -6.16 -0.09
CA GLY A 53 -1.27 -6.24 -0.62
C GLY A 53 -0.19 -5.69 0.31
N ALA A 54 -0.31 -5.99 1.58
CA ALA A 54 0.51 -5.46 2.67
C ALA A 54 2.03 -5.68 2.53
N GLY A 55 2.45 -6.67 1.76
CA GLY A 55 3.86 -7.00 1.61
C GLY A 55 4.49 -7.46 2.92
N HIS A 56 5.54 -6.77 3.37
CA HIS A 56 6.20 -7.06 4.63
C HIS A 56 5.58 -6.35 5.85
N GLY A 57 4.54 -5.55 5.66
CA GLY A 57 3.88 -4.86 6.76
C GLY A 57 4.54 -3.54 7.20
N THR A 58 5.27 -2.89 6.32
CA THR A 58 5.95 -1.62 6.63
C THR A 58 4.95 -0.50 6.93
N PHE A 59 3.95 -0.33 6.06
CA PHE A 59 2.94 0.73 6.21
C PHE A 59 2.07 0.48 7.43
N GLU A 60 1.66 -0.75 7.64
CA GLU A 60 0.79 -1.19 8.74
C GLU A 60 1.46 -0.91 10.09
N ARG A 61 2.79 -1.16 10.17
CA ARG A 61 3.52 -0.84 11.40
C ARG A 61 3.55 0.67 11.67
N LEU A 62 3.67 1.48 10.62
CA LEU A 62 3.69 2.94 10.74
C LEU A 62 2.33 3.50 11.13
N ILE A 63 1.21 3.04 10.53
CA ILE A 63 -0.13 3.52 10.89
C ILE A 63 -0.57 3.00 12.27
N ALA A 64 -0.17 1.81 12.67
CA ALA A 64 -0.42 1.32 14.03
C ALA A 64 0.27 2.21 15.08
N GLU A 65 1.51 2.66 14.81
CA GLU A 65 2.26 3.56 15.72
C GLU A 65 1.70 4.98 15.72
N GLU A 66 1.53 5.58 14.55
CA GLU A 66 1.22 7.01 14.42
C GLU A 66 -0.26 7.31 14.55
N ARG A 67 -1.12 6.38 14.10
CA ARG A 67 -2.57 6.59 14.03
C ARG A 67 -3.33 5.76 15.06
N GLY A 68 -2.67 4.86 15.79
CA GLY A 68 -3.34 3.91 16.67
C GLY A 68 -4.25 2.94 15.92
N ALA A 69 -4.02 2.71 14.65
CA ALA A 69 -4.87 1.89 13.80
C ALA A 69 -4.80 0.41 14.18
N MET A 70 -5.95 -0.28 14.06
CA MET A 70 -6.05 -1.75 14.11
C MET A 70 -6.10 -2.27 12.69
N VAL A 71 -5.10 -3.05 12.26
CA VAL A 71 -4.89 -3.38 10.85
C VAL A 71 -5.08 -4.87 10.59
N VAL A 72 -5.87 -5.19 9.58
CA VAL A 72 -5.88 -6.48 8.91
C VAL A 72 -5.05 -6.34 7.64
N ALA A 73 -3.88 -6.98 7.63
CA ALA A 73 -2.88 -6.91 6.57
C ALA A 73 -3.01 -8.15 5.68
N LEU A 74 -3.53 -7.98 4.48
CA LEU A 74 -3.78 -9.04 3.52
C LEU A 74 -2.63 -9.14 2.52
N GLU A 75 -2.00 -10.31 2.44
CA GLU A 75 -0.87 -10.54 1.52
C GLU A 75 -0.97 -11.95 0.90
N PRO A 76 -1.03 -12.07 -0.44
CA PRO A 76 -1.12 -13.38 -1.09
C PRO A 76 0.17 -14.20 -1.02
N ASP A 77 1.35 -13.57 -0.85
CA ASP A 77 2.61 -14.32 -0.69
C ASP A 77 2.71 -14.91 0.72
N LEU A 78 2.43 -16.22 0.82
CA LEU A 78 2.49 -16.96 2.08
C LEU A 78 3.84 -16.83 2.79
N ARG A 79 4.97 -16.72 2.04
CA ARG A 79 6.31 -16.56 2.64
C ARG A 79 6.43 -15.27 3.43
N LYS A 80 5.85 -14.17 2.93
CA LYS A 80 5.82 -12.87 3.62
C LYS A 80 4.91 -12.93 4.84
N THR A 81 3.74 -13.55 4.71
CA THR A 81 2.80 -13.70 5.81
C THR A 81 3.37 -14.56 6.95
N LEU A 82 4.05 -15.66 6.63
CA LEU A 82 4.70 -16.51 7.62
C LEU A 82 5.91 -15.83 8.28
N ALA A 83 6.62 -14.98 7.56
CA ALA A 83 7.74 -14.20 8.08
C ALA A 83 7.30 -12.91 8.77
N ALA A 84 6.01 -12.59 8.81
CA ALA A 84 5.50 -11.34 9.34
C ALA A 84 5.82 -11.18 10.84
N TYR A 85 6.09 -9.93 11.23
CA TYR A 85 6.28 -9.59 12.64
C TYR A 85 4.96 -9.74 13.43
N LYS A 86 5.06 -9.97 14.72
CA LYS A 86 3.90 -10.01 15.63
C LYS A 86 3.68 -8.62 16.26
N HIS A 87 2.46 -8.12 16.19
CA HIS A 87 2.06 -6.86 16.81
C HIS A 87 0.58 -6.94 17.24
N PRO A 88 0.19 -6.45 18.42
CA PRO A 88 -1.18 -6.56 18.91
C PRO A 88 -2.20 -5.87 18.00
N SER A 89 -1.80 -4.79 17.32
CA SER A 89 -2.68 -4.02 16.43
C SER A 89 -2.56 -4.40 14.95
N VAL A 90 -1.75 -5.41 14.56
CA VAL A 90 -1.58 -5.81 13.16
C VAL A 90 -1.74 -7.32 13.02
N ARG A 91 -2.76 -7.75 12.29
CA ARG A 91 -3.03 -9.14 11.98
C ARG A 91 -2.78 -9.43 10.51
N PHE A 92 -1.80 -10.28 10.21
CA PHE A 92 -1.54 -10.73 8.84
C PHE A 92 -2.45 -11.90 8.48
N VAL A 93 -2.97 -11.87 7.26
CA VAL A 93 -3.82 -12.90 6.66
C VAL A 93 -3.26 -13.24 5.29
N ALA A 94 -2.96 -14.53 5.05
CA ALA A 94 -2.57 -15.01 3.74
C ALA A 94 -3.78 -15.17 2.84
N GLY A 95 -3.71 -14.65 1.62
CA GLY A 95 -4.77 -14.81 0.62
C GLY A 95 -5.16 -13.50 -0.05
N PHE A 96 -6.33 -13.52 -0.67
CA PHE A 96 -6.94 -12.39 -1.36
C PHE A 96 -8.12 -11.83 -0.56
N ASP A 97 -8.74 -10.78 -1.04
CA ASP A 97 -9.82 -10.05 -0.34
C ASP A 97 -11.10 -10.87 -0.08
N ASP A 98 -11.31 -11.97 -0.80
CA ASP A 98 -12.38 -12.94 -0.56
C ASP A 98 -12.22 -13.69 0.78
N CYS A 99 -10.99 -13.79 1.30
CA CYS A 99 -10.70 -14.38 2.61
C CYS A 99 -11.14 -13.50 3.79
N ILE A 100 -11.50 -12.23 3.54
CA ILE A 100 -11.85 -11.26 4.56
C ILE A 100 -13.34 -10.98 4.56
N ARG A 101 -13.95 -10.97 5.75
CA ARG A 101 -15.35 -10.60 5.96
C ARG A 101 -15.45 -9.29 6.76
N GLY A 102 -16.57 -8.60 6.58
CA GLY A 102 -16.85 -7.34 7.27
C GLY A 102 -16.41 -6.10 6.50
N SER A 103 -16.56 -4.96 7.14
CA SER A 103 -16.22 -3.63 6.60
C SER A 103 -15.32 -2.87 7.56
N PHE A 104 -14.58 -1.90 7.03
CA PHE A 104 -13.48 -1.21 7.70
C PHE A 104 -13.69 0.30 7.65
N ASP A 105 -13.15 1.02 8.63
CA ASP A 105 -13.19 2.49 8.64
C ASP A 105 -12.31 3.07 7.51
N ALA A 106 -11.24 2.34 7.16
CA ALA A 106 -10.44 2.63 5.98
C ALA A 106 -10.01 1.33 5.27
N VAL A 107 -9.96 1.38 3.93
CA VAL A 107 -9.29 0.36 3.11
C VAL A 107 -8.14 1.04 2.40
N VAL A 108 -6.98 0.42 2.40
CA VAL A 108 -5.78 0.95 1.76
C VAL A 108 -5.24 -0.02 0.70
N LEU A 109 -4.67 0.54 -0.36
CA LEU A 109 -4.07 -0.18 -1.48
C LEU A 109 -2.77 0.54 -1.85
N TYR A 110 -1.63 -0.04 -1.50
CA TYR A 110 -0.33 0.60 -1.67
C TYR A 110 0.58 -0.16 -2.63
N ASP A 111 0.87 0.43 -3.80
CA ASP A 111 1.75 -0.15 -4.82
C ASP A 111 1.30 -1.54 -5.29
N VAL A 112 -0.02 -1.72 -5.46
CA VAL A 112 -0.63 -3.00 -5.86
C VAL A 112 -1.27 -2.92 -7.23
N LEU A 113 -1.87 -1.77 -7.60
CA LEU A 113 -2.73 -1.67 -8.78
C LEU A 113 -2.01 -2.04 -10.08
N TYR A 114 -0.73 -1.71 -10.21
CA TYR A 114 0.08 -2.07 -11.37
C TYR A 114 0.34 -3.60 -11.52
N ARG A 115 0.00 -4.40 -10.51
CA ARG A 115 0.05 -5.87 -10.54
C ARG A 115 -1.27 -6.51 -10.94
N ILE A 116 -2.33 -5.72 -11.02
CA ILE A 116 -3.68 -6.17 -11.35
C ILE A 116 -3.92 -5.93 -12.84
N PRO A 117 -4.33 -6.95 -13.60
CA PRO A 117 -4.68 -6.80 -15.02
C PRO A 117 -5.70 -5.68 -15.21
N PRO A 118 -5.57 -4.82 -16.24
CA PRO A 118 -6.50 -3.71 -16.47
C PRO A 118 -7.97 -4.13 -16.53
N ALA A 119 -8.26 -5.34 -17.04
CA ALA A 119 -9.61 -5.89 -17.13
C ALA A 119 -10.23 -6.21 -15.76
N GLU A 120 -9.42 -6.48 -14.74
CA GLU A 120 -9.87 -6.87 -13.39
C GLU A 120 -9.97 -5.66 -12.43
N ARG A 121 -9.48 -4.48 -12.83
CA ARG A 121 -9.40 -3.31 -11.93
C ARG A 121 -10.76 -2.77 -11.55
N ASP A 122 -11.75 -2.77 -12.46
CA ASP A 122 -13.11 -2.29 -12.13
C ASP A 122 -13.75 -3.18 -11.07
N GLU A 123 -13.60 -4.51 -11.18
CA GLU A 123 -14.07 -5.45 -10.17
C GLU A 123 -13.34 -5.27 -8.84
N LEU A 124 -12.01 -5.05 -8.85
CA LEU A 124 -11.24 -4.76 -7.64
C LEU A 124 -11.78 -3.51 -6.93
N PHE A 125 -12.05 -2.42 -7.65
CA PHE A 125 -12.59 -1.20 -7.03
C PHE A 125 -13.99 -1.41 -6.44
N GLN A 126 -14.84 -2.23 -7.06
CA GLN A 126 -16.14 -2.61 -6.50
C GLN A 126 -15.99 -3.44 -5.22
N ARG A 127 -15.09 -4.44 -5.21
CA ARG A 127 -14.80 -5.25 -4.03
C ARG A 127 -14.23 -4.39 -2.90
N VAL A 128 -13.31 -3.49 -3.19
CA VAL A 128 -12.77 -2.52 -2.23
C VAL A 128 -13.88 -1.66 -1.64
N GLN A 129 -14.76 -1.10 -2.49
CA GLN A 129 -15.88 -0.27 -2.04
C GLN A 129 -16.80 -1.04 -1.08
N ALA A 130 -17.09 -2.30 -1.35
CA ALA A 130 -17.91 -3.14 -0.48
C ALA A 130 -17.28 -3.36 0.92
N ARG A 131 -15.95 -3.24 1.04
CA ARG A 131 -15.21 -3.39 2.30
C ARG A 131 -15.06 -2.09 3.09
N VAL A 132 -15.27 -0.94 2.48
CA VAL A 132 -15.28 0.34 3.20
C VAL A 132 -16.64 0.51 3.88
N LYS A 133 -16.70 0.93 5.15
CA LYS A 133 -17.95 1.30 5.82
C LYS A 133 -18.60 2.52 5.14
N PRO A 134 -19.92 2.70 5.21
CA PRO A 134 -20.54 3.97 4.83
C PRO A 134 -19.84 5.14 5.53
N GLY A 135 -19.49 6.20 4.80
CA GLY A 135 -18.67 7.32 5.28
C GLY A 135 -17.20 7.02 5.50
N GLY A 136 -16.77 5.77 5.38
CA GLY A 136 -15.38 5.35 5.51
C GLY A 136 -14.48 5.81 4.36
N THR A 137 -13.18 5.63 4.50
CA THR A 137 -12.16 6.16 3.59
C THR A 137 -11.52 5.05 2.76
N PHE A 138 -11.36 5.29 1.46
CA PHE A 138 -10.46 4.53 0.60
C PHE A 138 -9.20 5.34 0.33
N VAL A 139 -8.04 4.71 0.49
CA VAL A 139 -6.72 5.30 0.25
C VAL A 139 -5.99 4.45 -0.78
N LEU A 140 -5.72 5.01 -1.94
CA LEU A 140 -4.92 4.37 -2.97
C LEU A 140 -3.62 5.17 -3.17
N LYS A 141 -2.49 4.50 -3.00
CA LYS A 141 -1.17 5.06 -3.33
C LYS A 141 -0.55 4.24 -4.44
N ASP A 142 -0.10 4.91 -5.49
CA ASP A 142 0.55 4.25 -6.62
C ASP A 142 1.66 5.15 -7.23
N ILE A 143 2.36 4.62 -8.23
CA ILE A 143 3.33 5.37 -9.03
C ILE A 143 2.56 6.33 -9.94
N ASP A 144 3.00 7.60 -10.03
CA ASP A 144 2.41 8.59 -10.94
C ASP A 144 2.66 8.17 -12.40
N PRO A 145 1.63 7.86 -13.18
CA PRO A 145 1.76 7.39 -14.56
C PRO A 145 2.35 8.44 -15.51
N SER A 146 2.32 9.73 -15.14
CA SER A 146 2.86 10.82 -15.95
C SER A 146 4.39 10.96 -15.85
N SER A 147 5.05 10.19 -14.97
CA SER A 147 6.48 10.31 -14.75
C SER A 147 7.32 9.60 -15.81
N ARG A 148 8.11 10.36 -16.57
CA ARG A 148 9.07 9.84 -17.55
C ARG A 148 10.26 9.06 -16.95
N VAL A 149 10.48 9.15 -15.65
CA VAL A 149 11.55 8.43 -14.92
C VAL A 149 11.26 6.92 -14.85
N ARG A 150 10.03 6.51 -15.15
CA ARG A 150 9.54 5.12 -15.09
C ARG A 150 10.34 4.15 -15.99
N ASP A 151 10.72 4.57 -17.20
CA ASP A 151 11.27 3.63 -18.20
C ASP A 151 12.70 3.19 -17.89
N HIS A 152 13.51 4.06 -17.31
CA HIS A 152 14.91 3.74 -16.99
C HIS A 152 15.05 2.89 -15.73
N TRP A 153 14.21 3.14 -14.73
CA TRP A 153 14.25 2.44 -13.43
C TRP A 153 13.55 1.08 -13.48
N ASN A 154 12.51 0.95 -14.30
CA ASN A 154 11.84 -0.33 -14.50
C ASN A 154 12.81 -1.38 -15.05
N LYS A 155 13.63 -1.03 -16.05
CA LYS A 155 14.66 -1.91 -16.59
C LYS A 155 15.72 -2.34 -15.59
N LEU A 156 16.11 -1.43 -14.67
CA LEU A 156 17.09 -1.73 -13.62
C LEU A 156 16.51 -2.61 -12.51
N GLN A 157 15.28 -2.37 -12.09
CA GLN A 157 14.60 -3.19 -11.08
C GLN A 157 14.22 -4.59 -11.59
N GLU A 158 13.82 -4.72 -12.85
CA GLU A 158 13.54 -6.01 -13.48
C GLU A 158 14.76 -6.93 -13.45
N ASN A 159 15.93 -6.41 -13.84
CA ASN A 159 17.17 -7.16 -13.81
C ASN A 159 17.63 -7.60 -12.40
N ILE A 160 17.26 -6.85 -11.35
CA ILE A 160 17.64 -7.15 -9.98
C ILE A 160 16.59 -8.05 -9.31
N ALA A 161 15.30 -7.77 -9.47
CA ALA A 161 14.22 -8.52 -8.83
C ALA A 161 14.08 -9.95 -9.38
N ASP A 162 14.29 -10.15 -10.68
CA ASP A 162 14.29 -11.48 -11.32
C ASP A 162 15.49 -12.32 -10.85
N LYS A 163 16.67 -11.71 -10.68
CA LYS A 163 17.86 -12.41 -10.20
C LYS A 163 17.81 -12.86 -8.74
N ILE A 164 17.00 -12.22 -7.91
CA ILE A 164 16.89 -12.52 -6.47
C ILE A 164 15.54 -13.14 -6.08
N GLY A 165 14.66 -13.46 -7.03
CA GLY A 165 13.38 -14.14 -6.75
C GLY A 165 12.44 -13.37 -5.81
N LEU A 166 12.57 -12.04 -5.73
CA LEU A 166 11.79 -11.17 -4.84
C LEU A 166 10.48 -10.67 -5.44
N SER A 167 10.22 -10.92 -6.72
CA SER A 167 9.02 -10.47 -7.41
C SER A 167 8.12 -11.64 -7.77
N LEU A 168 6.87 -11.60 -7.33
CA LEU A 168 5.81 -12.49 -7.79
C LEU A 168 4.88 -11.70 -8.71
N GLY A 169 4.65 -12.22 -9.91
CA GLY A 169 3.63 -11.74 -10.84
C GLY A 169 4.11 -10.72 -11.87
N GLN A 170 3.33 -10.65 -12.95
CA GLN A 170 3.53 -9.72 -14.07
C GLN A 170 3.18 -8.29 -13.64
N ARG A 171 3.83 -7.29 -14.24
CA ARG A 171 3.47 -5.88 -14.12
C ARG A 171 2.66 -5.45 -15.33
N PHE A 172 1.65 -4.64 -15.09
CA PHE A 172 0.81 -4.06 -16.14
C PHE A 172 1.01 -2.55 -16.17
N ASP A 173 0.61 -1.93 -17.27
CA ASP A 173 0.65 -0.48 -17.39
C ASP A 173 -0.26 0.18 -16.35
N SER A 174 0.23 1.28 -15.77
CA SER A 174 -0.57 2.08 -14.86
C SER A 174 -1.64 2.84 -15.62
N ASP A 175 -2.85 2.88 -15.07
CA ASP A 175 -3.93 3.74 -15.57
C ASP A 175 -3.56 5.22 -15.43
N SER A 176 -4.07 6.07 -16.30
CA SER A 176 -3.97 7.51 -16.12
C SER A 176 -4.70 7.97 -14.85
N ILE A 177 -4.36 9.18 -14.36
CA ILE A 177 -5.04 9.78 -13.19
C ILE A 177 -6.55 9.85 -13.41
N GLY A 178 -6.98 10.25 -14.62
CA GLY A 178 -8.39 10.30 -14.99
C GLY A 178 -9.04 8.91 -14.96
N ALA A 179 -8.40 7.91 -15.55
CA ALA A 179 -8.94 6.56 -15.59
C ALA A 179 -9.11 5.95 -14.19
N ILE A 180 -8.15 6.19 -13.27
CA ILE A 180 -8.29 5.75 -11.87
C ILE A 180 -9.45 6.48 -11.20
N SER A 181 -9.55 7.80 -11.40
CA SER A 181 -10.64 8.62 -10.85
C SER A 181 -12.01 8.15 -11.33
N ASP A 182 -12.13 7.84 -12.62
CA ASP A 182 -13.37 7.35 -13.23
C ASP A 182 -13.76 5.97 -12.68
N ARG A 183 -12.77 5.05 -12.49
CA ARG A 183 -13.02 3.74 -11.89
C ARG A 183 -13.52 3.86 -10.45
N MET A 184 -12.90 4.73 -9.64
CA MET A 184 -13.34 4.98 -8.25
C MET A 184 -14.76 5.54 -8.22
N THR A 185 -15.09 6.49 -9.10
CA THR A 185 -16.44 7.08 -9.20
C THR A 185 -17.46 6.03 -9.63
N ARG A 186 -17.16 5.21 -10.66
CA ARG A 186 -18.05 4.12 -11.10
C ARG A 186 -18.26 3.06 -10.01
N ALA A 187 -17.27 2.83 -9.16
CA ALA A 187 -17.40 1.92 -8.01
C ALA A 187 -18.27 2.51 -6.87
N GLY A 188 -18.70 3.77 -6.96
CA GLY A 188 -19.55 4.41 -5.95
C GLY A 188 -18.80 5.19 -4.88
N PHE A 189 -17.53 5.52 -5.11
CA PHE A 189 -16.80 6.44 -4.24
C PHE A 189 -17.11 7.89 -4.56
N THR A 190 -17.13 8.72 -3.52
CA THR A 190 -17.41 10.16 -3.57
C THR A 190 -16.29 10.96 -2.93
N GLY A 191 -16.28 12.29 -3.11
CA GLY A 191 -15.28 13.17 -2.49
C GLY A 191 -13.85 12.83 -2.90
N LEU A 192 -13.66 12.34 -4.13
CA LEU A 192 -12.35 11.96 -4.65
C LEU A 192 -11.40 13.15 -4.65
N GLN A 193 -10.23 12.95 -4.07
CA GLN A 193 -9.09 13.85 -4.12
C GLN A 193 -7.83 13.08 -4.49
N TRP A 194 -6.90 13.76 -5.16
CA TRP A 194 -5.58 13.20 -5.41
C TRP A 194 -4.48 14.26 -5.26
N LYS A 195 -3.30 13.83 -4.90
CA LYS A 195 -2.12 14.69 -4.79
C LYS A 195 -0.84 13.95 -5.15
N ARG A 196 0.10 14.64 -5.79
CA ARG A 196 1.45 14.16 -6.00
C ARG A 196 2.24 14.23 -4.70
N ILE A 197 2.86 13.14 -4.31
CA ILE A 197 3.59 13.01 -3.04
C ILE A 197 5.05 12.58 -3.23
N GLY A 198 5.50 12.44 -4.47
CA GLY A 198 6.83 11.91 -4.81
C GLY A 198 7.98 12.93 -4.75
N PHE A 199 7.74 14.23 -4.47
CA PHE A 199 8.83 15.21 -4.42
C PHE A 199 9.94 14.80 -3.44
N GLY A 200 11.19 14.76 -3.92
CA GLY A 200 12.36 14.32 -3.13
C GLY A 200 12.53 12.80 -2.99
N TYR A 201 11.70 12.01 -3.68
CA TYR A 201 11.84 10.55 -3.77
C TYR A 201 12.31 10.12 -5.16
N PRO A 202 12.94 8.93 -5.29
CA PRO A 202 13.45 8.43 -6.59
C PRO A 202 12.35 8.25 -7.63
N HIS A 203 11.11 8.03 -7.19
CA HIS A 203 9.95 7.82 -8.04
C HIS A 203 8.88 8.87 -7.79
N ALA A 204 8.17 9.23 -8.84
CA ALA A 204 6.97 10.02 -8.70
C ALA A 204 5.84 9.14 -8.13
N HIS A 205 5.22 9.61 -7.08
CA HIS A 205 4.13 8.92 -6.39
C HIS A 205 2.89 9.81 -6.34
N ILE A 206 1.73 9.17 -6.43
CA ILE A 206 0.43 9.80 -6.31
C ILE A 206 -0.39 9.12 -5.22
N LEU A 207 -1.14 9.90 -4.49
CA LEU A 207 -2.07 9.47 -3.46
C LEU A 207 -3.48 9.89 -3.88
N TYR A 208 -4.41 8.96 -3.87
CA TYR A 208 -5.84 9.19 -4.02
C TYR A 208 -6.53 8.90 -2.70
N THR A 209 -7.51 9.71 -2.36
CA THR A 209 -8.41 9.48 -1.24
C THR A 209 -9.85 9.69 -1.69
N ALA A 210 -10.76 8.83 -1.22
CA ALA A 210 -12.18 8.96 -1.49
C ALA A 210 -12.98 8.40 -0.32
N ARG A 211 -14.29 8.66 -0.31
CA ARG A 211 -15.20 8.14 0.70
C ARG A 211 -16.24 7.23 0.07
N ARG A 212 -16.66 6.23 0.81
CA ARG A 212 -17.88 5.50 0.47
C ARG A 212 -19.09 6.36 0.87
N ALA A 213 -20.02 6.58 -0.05
CA ALA A 213 -21.31 7.21 0.22
C ALA A 213 -22.10 6.39 1.26
#